data_3d343599ee531c7258a1be6017026f8c
#
_entry.id   3d343599ee531c7258a1be6017026f8c
#
_cell.length_a   1.000
_cell.length_b   1.000
_cell.length_c   1.000
_cell.angle_alpha   90.00
_cell.angle_beta   90.00
_cell.angle_gamma   90.00
#
_symmetry.space_group_name_H-M   'P 1'
#
loop_
_entity.id
_entity.type
_entity.pdbx_description
1 polymer ?
#
loop_
_entity_poly.entity_id
_entity_poly.type
_entity_poly.pdbx_seq_one_letter_code
_entity_poly.pdbx_strand_id
1 'polypeptide(L)'
;MSLGGLSVRELVTRTYHAIDEHEIQTRAAGIAFYAMLALVPFIGLILFMAIQLLPDLTGQSSTGQDIGDQTVSQFQSTLAQILPKEATEEIQDQITRLKKEPPVGFLSFGLLVTLWLSSSIFVAIIDATNRIYGVQERRGIVKLRLVAIAMTILQASILIGSLLSVMAWSSLMTYLKLGGSASVVATAVQYLVIFLMVLISFALTYYIAPDANQKWEWITPGSFVGAGLFVVATVGFRIYVQNFANYNKTYGLLGGVMVLLFWFWISALVLLGAAQVNKIIEEASPLGKNHGQRKDVADGPDFSKMKPEPVADN
;
A
#
# COMPACT_ATOMS: atom_id res chain seq x y z
N MET A 1 11.02 -13.95 -16.38
CA MET A 1 10.65 -12.52 -16.57
C MET A 1 11.63 -11.95 -17.57
N SER A 2 11.16 -11.49 -18.73
CA SER A 2 12.03 -10.77 -19.68
C SER A 2 12.09 -9.30 -19.25
N LEU A 3 13.30 -8.72 -19.22
CA LEU A 3 13.51 -7.29 -18.94
C LEU A 3 13.27 -6.40 -20.19
N GLY A 4 12.39 -6.84 -21.12
CA GLY A 4 12.16 -6.13 -22.37
C GLY A 4 13.40 -6.03 -23.28
N GLY A 5 14.40 -6.87 -23.07
CA GLY A 5 15.68 -6.82 -23.80
C GLY A 5 16.72 -5.84 -23.20
N LEU A 6 16.36 -5.15 -22.10
CA LEU A 6 17.27 -4.22 -21.43
C LEU A 6 18.29 -4.96 -20.52
N SER A 7 19.50 -4.41 -20.45
CA SER A 7 20.45 -4.82 -19.42
C SER A 7 20.04 -4.23 -18.04
N VAL A 8 20.43 -4.88 -16.94
CA VAL A 8 20.15 -4.38 -15.57
C VAL A 8 20.73 -2.97 -15.39
N ARG A 9 21.93 -2.72 -15.89
CA ARG A 9 22.56 -1.39 -15.81
C ARG A 9 21.75 -0.33 -16.53
N GLU A 10 21.26 -0.64 -17.71
CA GLU A 10 20.45 0.28 -18.51
C GLU A 10 19.09 0.56 -17.83
N LEU A 11 18.46 -0.48 -17.28
CA LEU A 11 17.22 -0.33 -16.52
C LEU A 11 17.40 0.61 -15.32
N VAL A 12 18.46 0.41 -14.54
CA VAL A 12 18.77 1.26 -13.37
C VAL A 12 19.06 2.71 -13.81
N THR A 13 19.84 2.90 -14.87
CA THR A 13 20.16 4.25 -15.36
C THR A 13 18.90 4.97 -15.87
N ARG A 14 18.06 4.30 -16.65
CA ARG A 14 16.79 4.87 -17.12
C ARG A 14 15.84 5.17 -15.98
N THR A 15 15.75 4.29 -14.97
CA THR A 15 14.91 4.52 -13.79
C THR A 15 15.41 5.73 -13.00
N TYR A 16 16.71 5.89 -12.82
CA TYR A 16 17.31 7.03 -12.13
C TYR A 16 16.97 8.37 -12.79
N HIS A 17 17.14 8.47 -14.12
CA HIS A 17 16.78 9.69 -14.87
C HIS A 17 15.28 9.97 -14.82
N ALA A 18 14.45 8.95 -14.91
CA ALA A 18 13.00 9.09 -14.85
C ALA A 18 12.47 9.53 -13.46
N ILE A 19 13.23 9.34 -12.38
CA ILE A 19 12.87 9.84 -11.05
C ILE A 19 12.73 11.36 -11.05
N ASP A 20 13.67 12.06 -11.68
CA ASP A 20 13.66 13.52 -11.77
C ASP A 20 12.63 13.99 -12.82
N GLU A 21 12.57 13.35 -14.00
CA GLU A 21 11.66 13.69 -15.11
C GLU A 21 10.18 13.62 -14.67
N HIS A 22 9.82 12.62 -13.88
CA HIS A 22 8.45 12.43 -13.40
C HIS A 22 8.19 13.00 -12.01
N GLU A 23 9.13 13.77 -11.45
CA GLU A 23 9.01 14.42 -10.13
C GLU A 23 8.64 13.42 -9.03
N ILE A 24 9.19 12.20 -9.10
CA ILE A 24 8.79 11.09 -8.21
C ILE A 24 8.98 11.46 -6.74
N GLN A 25 10.04 12.21 -6.39
CA GLN A 25 10.31 12.62 -5.01
C GLN A 25 9.21 13.57 -4.48
N THR A 26 8.80 14.54 -5.28
CA THR A 26 7.74 15.51 -4.92
C THR A 26 6.39 14.83 -4.80
N ARG A 27 6.08 13.92 -5.74
CA ARG A 27 4.83 13.13 -5.71
C ARG A 27 4.78 12.17 -4.53
N ALA A 28 5.91 11.54 -4.20
CA ALA A 28 6.03 10.71 -3.01
C ALA A 28 5.80 11.52 -1.72
N ALA A 29 6.29 12.77 -1.65
CA ALA A 29 6.02 13.66 -0.53
C ALA A 29 4.53 14.04 -0.43
N GLY A 30 3.87 14.28 -1.56
CA GLY A 30 2.42 14.50 -1.60
C GLY A 30 1.62 13.27 -1.11
N ILE A 31 2.00 12.07 -1.54
CA ILE A 31 1.39 10.81 -1.06
C ILE A 31 1.62 10.66 0.45
N ALA A 32 2.83 10.92 0.95
CA ALA A 32 3.15 10.85 2.37
C ALA A 32 2.31 11.83 3.20
N PHE A 33 2.08 13.04 2.70
CA PHE A 33 1.21 14.03 3.34
C PHE A 33 -0.24 13.53 3.42
N TYR A 34 -0.80 13.03 2.32
CA TYR A 34 -2.15 12.45 2.34
C TYR A 34 -2.24 11.20 3.22
N ALA A 35 -1.18 10.37 3.25
CA ALA A 35 -1.11 9.21 4.13
C ALA A 35 -1.14 9.63 5.61
N MET A 36 -0.44 10.70 5.97
CA MET A 36 -0.45 11.23 7.33
C MET A 36 -1.82 11.79 7.71
N LEU A 37 -2.48 12.54 6.82
CA LEU A 37 -3.84 13.04 7.06
C LEU A 37 -4.86 11.90 7.16
N ALA A 38 -4.70 10.86 6.37
CA ALA A 38 -5.61 9.72 6.33
C ALA A 38 -5.32 8.68 7.42
N LEU A 39 -4.22 8.81 8.18
CA LEU A 39 -3.81 7.80 9.16
C LEU A 39 -4.90 7.50 10.18
N VAL A 40 -5.45 8.52 10.83
CA VAL A 40 -6.51 8.36 11.85
C VAL A 40 -7.78 7.76 11.25
N PRO A 41 -8.37 8.32 10.19
CA PRO A 41 -9.56 7.72 9.57
C PRO A 41 -9.29 6.34 8.96
N PHE A 42 -8.09 6.07 8.46
CA PHE A 42 -7.73 4.76 7.91
C PHE A 42 -7.64 3.68 8.99
N ILE A 43 -7.07 3.99 10.15
CA ILE A 43 -7.07 3.10 11.31
C ILE A 43 -8.52 2.81 11.74
N GLY A 44 -9.38 3.84 11.80
CA GLY A 44 -10.80 3.67 12.09
C GLY A 44 -11.49 2.72 11.10
N LEU A 45 -11.19 2.82 9.82
CA LEU A 45 -11.68 1.91 8.78
C LEU A 45 -11.19 0.47 8.99
N ILE A 46 -9.91 0.28 9.27
CA ILE A 46 -9.33 -1.05 9.54
C ILE A 46 -10.01 -1.69 10.75
N LEU A 47 -10.16 -0.94 11.84
CA LEU A 47 -10.82 -1.42 13.06
C LEU A 47 -12.29 -1.78 12.78
N PHE A 48 -13.01 -0.94 12.06
CA PHE A 48 -14.39 -1.22 11.65
C PHE A 48 -14.47 -2.50 10.82
N MET A 49 -13.64 -2.65 9.80
CA MET A 49 -13.61 -3.85 8.97
C MET A 49 -13.24 -5.09 9.79
N ALA A 50 -12.24 -4.99 10.68
CA ALA A 50 -11.84 -6.09 11.54
C ALA A 50 -13.00 -6.55 12.45
N ILE A 51 -13.72 -5.61 13.06
CA ILE A 51 -14.88 -5.92 13.91
C ILE A 51 -16.00 -6.59 13.09
N GLN A 52 -16.23 -6.18 11.84
CA GLN A 52 -17.26 -6.76 10.98
C GLN A 52 -16.89 -8.13 10.40
N LEU A 53 -15.61 -8.38 10.17
CA LEU A 53 -15.11 -9.67 9.66
C LEU A 53 -14.92 -10.72 10.76
N LEU A 54 -14.86 -10.31 12.01
CA LEU A 54 -14.63 -11.15 13.20
C LEU A 54 -15.90 -11.58 13.97
N PRO A 55 -17.17 -11.21 13.64
CA PRO A 55 -18.33 -11.56 14.46
C PRO A 55 -18.53 -13.06 14.62
N ASP A 56 -18.16 -13.86 13.62
CA ASP A 56 -18.27 -15.32 13.67
C ASP A 56 -17.14 -16.00 14.48
N LEU A 57 -16.03 -15.29 14.72
CA LEU A 57 -14.95 -15.73 15.60
C LEU A 57 -15.24 -15.36 17.07
N THR A 58 -16.12 -14.41 17.30
CA THR A 58 -16.63 -14.01 18.61
C THR A 58 -17.98 -14.68 18.92
N GLY A 59 -18.26 -15.88 18.31
CA GLY A 59 -19.51 -16.60 18.52
C GLY A 59 -20.01 -16.50 19.96
N GLN A 60 -21.30 -16.39 20.17
CA GLN A 60 -22.03 -16.20 21.45
C GLN A 60 -21.74 -17.23 22.56
N SER A 61 -20.54 -17.79 22.56
CA SER A 61 -19.94 -18.62 23.58
C SER A 61 -19.12 -17.74 24.52
N SER A 62 -19.17 -17.96 25.78
CA SER A 62 -18.32 -17.33 26.82
C SER A 62 -16.82 -17.39 26.50
N THR A 63 -16.41 -18.31 25.64
CA THR A 63 -15.07 -18.48 25.08
C THR A 63 -14.75 -17.46 23.95
N GLY A 64 -15.77 -16.96 23.21
CA GLY A 64 -15.57 -16.02 22.09
C GLY A 64 -15.29 -14.59 22.55
N GLN A 65 -15.80 -14.19 23.72
CA GLN A 65 -15.51 -12.88 24.30
C GLN A 65 -14.04 -12.77 24.73
N ASP A 66 -13.47 -13.85 25.28
CA ASP A 66 -12.05 -13.94 25.63
C ASP A 66 -11.12 -13.86 24.41
N ILE A 67 -11.50 -14.48 23.29
CA ILE A 67 -10.71 -14.44 22.05
C ILE A 67 -10.75 -13.03 21.43
N GLY A 68 -11.91 -12.37 21.40
CA GLY A 68 -12.05 -11.00 20.93
C GLY A 68 -11.23 -10.02 21.76
N ASP A 69 -11.27 -10.11 23.06
CA ASP A 69 -10.51 -9.24 23.95
C ASP A 69 -9.00 -9.53 23.92
N GLN A 70 -8.59 -10.79 23.75
CA GLN A 70 -7.19 -11.16 23.52
C GLN A 70 -6.68 -10.64 22.17
N THR A 71 -7.49 -10.72 21.10
CA THR A 71 -7.14 -10.22 19.78
C THR A 71 -6.98 -8.70 19.78
N VAL A 72 -7.90 -7.98 20.43
CA VAL A 72 -7.81 -6.51 20.57
C VAL A 72 -6.60 -6.12 21.43
N SER A 73 -6.36 -6.81 22.55
CA SER A 73 -5.20 -6.53 23.42
C SER A 73 -3.87 -6.86 22.74
N GLN A 74 -3.81 -7.91 21.93
CA GLN A 74 -2.64 -8.28 21.15
C GLN A 74 -2.39 -7.28 20.01
N PHE A 75 -3.45 -6.81 19.35
CA PHE A 75 -3.37 -5.72 18.36
C PHE A 75 -2.88 -4.41 19.02
N GLN A 76 -3.43 -4.05 20.17
CA GLN A 76 -2.98 -2.90 20.96
C GLN A 76 -1.51 -3.00 21.36
N SER A 77 -1.07 -4.16 21.82
CA SER A 77 0.34 -4.39 22.20
C SER A 77 1.28 -4.32 20.99
N THR A 78 0.84 -4.78 19.84
CA THR A 78 1.60 -4.68 18.59
C THR A 78 1.68 -3.23 18.11
N LEU A 79 0.59 -2.48 18.17
CA LEU A 79 0.58 -1.05 17.86
C LEU A 79 1.46 -0.25 18.81
N ALA A 80 1.42 -0.57 20.12
CA ALA A 80 2.26 0.09 21.13
C ALA A 80 3.77 -0.13 20.93
N GLN A 81 4.16 -1.18 20.19
CA GLN A 81 5.57 -1.40 19.82
C GLN A 81 6.01 -0.58 18.61
N ILE A 82 5.06 -0.14 17.78
CA ILE A 82 5.32 0.51 16.49
C ILE A 82 5.02 2.01 16.57
N LEU A 83 4.00 2.40 17.35
CA LEU A 83 3.52 3.78 17.43
C LEU A 83 3.99 4.48 18.71
N PRO A 84 4.10 5.82 18.71
CA PRO A 84 4.27 6.61 19.91
C PRO A 84 3.12 6.37 20.92
N LYS A 85 3.42 6.54 22.22
CA LYS A 85 2.43 6.29 23.29
C LYS A 85 1.14 7.10 23.11
N GLU A 86 1.27 8.35 22.69
CA GLU A 86 0.17 9.29 22.49
C GLU A 86 -0.78 8.80 21.38
N ALA A 87 -0.24 8.25 20.29
CA ALA A 87 -1.04 7.66 19.22
C ALA A 87 -1.71 6.35 19.69
N THR A 88 -1.03 5.59 20.52
CA THR A 88 -1.57 4.34 21.09
C THR A 88 -2.72 4.63 22.06
N GLU A 89 -2.62 5.66 22.90
CA GLU A 89 -3.67 6.10 23.82
C GLU A 89 -4.91 6.59 23.05
N GLU A 90 -4.73 7.39 22.01
CA GLU A 90 -5.83 7.85 21.15
C GLU A 90 -6.56 6.67 20.48
N ILE A 91 -5.81 5.68 19.99
CA ILE A 91 -6.39 4.46 19.40
C ILE A 91 -7.15 3.65 20.45
N GLN A 92 -6.62 3.53 21.69
CA GLN A 92 -7.29 2.85 22.79
C GLN A 92 -8.59 3.55 23.19
N ASP A 93 -8.59 4.87 23.24
CA ASP A 93 -9.79 5.67 23.51
C ASP A 93 -10.83 5.48 22.40
N GLN A 94 -10.43 5.46 21.15
CA GLN A 94 -11.30 5.20 20.01
C GLN A 94 -11.91 3.78 20.08
N ILE A 95 -11.11 2.75 20.36
CA ILE A 95 -11.59 1.37 20.53
C ILE A 95 -12.60 1.30 21.68
N THR A 96 -12.32 1.97 22.81
CA THR A 96 -13.18 1.98 23.98
C THR A 96 -14.51 2.68 23.70
N ARG A 97 -14.50 3.78 22.98
CA ARG A 97 -15.70 4.50 22.55
C ARG A 97 -16.55 3.66 21.57
N LEU A 98 -15.92 3.01 20.60
CA LEU A 98 -16.61 2.11 19.65
C LEU A 98 -17.25 0.90 20.33
N LYS A 99 -16.65 0.38 21.42
CA LYS A 99 -17.24 -0.71 22.23
C LYS A 99 -18.43 -0.25 23.07
N LYS A 100 -18.40 0.97 23.63
CA LYS A 100 -19.44 1.48 24.57
C LYS A 100 -20.67 2.02 23.86
N GLU A 101 -20.52 2.64 22.72
CA GLU A 101 -21.59 3.25 21.95
C GLU A 101 -21.43 2.82 20.49
N PRO A 102 -22.05 1.69 20.07
CA PRO A 102 -22.12 1.36 18.66
C PRO A 102 -22.96 2.44 17.97
N PRO A 103 -22.35 3.35 17.18
CA PRO A 103 -23.03 4.51 16.65
C PRO A 103 -23.85 4.11 15.41
N VAL A 104 -25.02 3.57 15.58
CA VAL A 104 -25.87 3.08 14.47
C VAL A 104 -26.28 4.20 13.51
N GLY A 105 -26.41 5.44 13.96
CA GLY A 105 -26.73 6.60 13.11
C GLY A 105 -25.52 7.43 12.67
N PHE A 106 -24.48 7.50 13.48
CA PHE A 106 -23.21 8.19 13.18
C PHE A 106 -22.31 7.38 12.25
N LEU A 107 -22.50 6.05 12.22
CA LEU A 107 -21.75 5.09 11.39
C LEU A 107 -21.85 5.39 9.89
N SER A 108 -23.03 5.80 9.40
CA SER A 108 -23.19 6.02 7.96
C SER A 108 -22.44 7.26 7.46
N PHE A 109 -22.57 8.39 8.14
CA PHE A 109 -21.88 9.63 7.73
C PHE A 109 -20.39 9.62 8.08
N GLY A 110 -20.05 9.20 9.29
CA GLY A 110 -18.65 9.08 9.73
C GLY A 110 -17.85 8.10 8.86
N LEU A 111 -18.44 6.97 8.48
CA LEU A 111 -17.82 6.00 7.58
C LEU A 111 -17.60 6.59 6.18
N LEU A 112 -18.57 7.32 5.64
CA LEU A 112 -18.42 7.99 4.34
C LEU A 112 -17.28 9.02 4.36
N VAL A 113 -17.21 9.85 5.41
CA VAL A 113 -16.12 10.82 5.60
C VAL A 113 -14.78 10.10 5.75
N THR A 114 -14.73 9.02 6.54
CA THR A 114 -13.52 8.20 6.72
C THR A 114 -13.04 7.61 5.40
N LEU A 115 -13.94 6.99 4.63
CA LEU A 115 -13.62 6.45 3.31
C LEU A 115 -13.17 7.54 2.34
N TRP A 116 -13.81 8.70 2.38
CA TRP A 116 -13.44 9.84 1.55
C TRP A 116 -12.03 10.32 1.86
N LEU A 117 -11.70 10.55 3.11
CA LEU A 117 -10.37 11.01 3.54
C LEU A 117 -9.30 9.95 3.27
N SER A 118 -9.55 8.68 3.65
CA SER A 118 -8.60 7.58 3.43
C SER A 118 -8.34 7.34 1.95
N SER A 119 -9.35 7.51 1.09
CA SER A 119 -9.18 7.33 -0.36
C SER A 119 -8.33 8.42 -1.02
N SER A 120 -8.03 9.52 -0.33
CA SER A 120 -7.21 10.61 -0.89
C SER A 120 -5.76 10.18 -1.15
N ILE A 121 -5.25 9.19 -0.39
CA ILE A 121 -3.96 8.56 -0.69
C ILE A 121 -3.97 7.95 -2.09
N PHE A 122 -5.04 7.22 -2.42
CA PHE A 122 -5.14 6.53 -3.71
C PHE A 122 -5.41 7.49 -4.87
N VAL A 123 -6.09 8.62 -4.63
CA VAL A 123 -6.18 9.69 -5.63
C VAL A 123 -4.79 10.23 -5.97
N ALA A 124 -3.93 10.46 -4.97
CA ALA A 124 -2.56 10.90 -5.19
C ALA A 124 -1.70 9.83 -5.88
N ILE A 125 -1.89 8.55 -5.56
CA ILE A 125 -1.20 7.43 -6.24
C ILE A 125 -1.65 7.32 -7.70
N ILE A 126 -2.96 7.47 -7.97
CA ILE A 126 -3.51 7.47 -9.34
C ILE A 126 -2.90 8.61 -10.16
N ASP A 127 -2.86 9.84 -9.63
CA ASP A 127 -2.25 10.98 -10.32
C ASP A 127 -0.77 10.72 -10.62
N ALA A 128 -0.01 10.24 -9.63
CA ALA A 128 1.40 9.94 -9.78
C ALA A 128 1.65 8.84 -10.82
N THR A 129 0.87 7.75 -10.79
CA THR A 129 1.01 6.65 -11.77
C THR A 129 0.58 7.08 -13.17
N ASN A 130 -0.49 7.86 -13.31
CA ASN A 130 -0.87 8.44 -14.60
C ASN A 130 0.26 9.28 -15.19
N ARG A 131 0.95 10.07 -14.37
CA ARG A 131 2.11 10.84 -14.81
C ARG A 131 3.26 9.94 -15.25
N ILE A 132 3.57 8.89 -14.48
CA ILE A 132 4.59 7.90 -14.85
C ILE A 132 4.29 7.26 -16.19
N TYR A 133 3.05 6.82 -16.44
CA TYR A 133 2.63 6.19 -17.69
C TYR A 133 2.38 7.20 -18.82
N GLY A 134 2.48 8.50 -18.58
CA GLY A 134 2.24 9.56 -19.57
C GLY A 134 0.78 9.63 -20.02
N VAL A 135 -0.16 9.07 -19.25
CA VAL A 135 -1.60 9.04 -19.60
C VAL A 135 -2.35 10.14 -18.85
N GLN A 136 -3.34 10.76 -19.53
CA GLN A 136 -4.24 11.71 -18.89
C GLN A 136 -5.39 10.99 -18.24
N GLU A 137 -5.79 11.44 -17.04
CA GLU A 137 -6.98 10.93 -16.36
C GLU A 137 -8.25 11.29 -17.13
N ARG A 138 -9.02 10.30 -17.55
CA ARG A 138 -10.29 10.48 -18.28
C ARG A 138 -11.51 10.04 -17.45
N ARG A 139 -11.27 9.39 -16.32
CA ARG A 139 -12.36 9.04 -15.39
C ARG A 139 -12.91 10.34 -14.81
N GLY A 140 -14.21 10.59 -14.93
CA GLY A 140 -14.85 11.73 -14.26
C GLY A 140 -14.61 11.69 -12.74
N ILE A 141 -14.74 12.83 -12.07
CA ILE A 141 -14.44 13.00 -10.63
C ILE A 141 -15.09 11.91 -9.77
N VAL A 142 -16.36 11.58 -10.04
CA VAL A 142 -17.09 10.54 -9.28
C VAL A 142 -16.48 9.16 -9.51
N LYS A 143 -16.20 8.78 -10.77
CA LYS A 143 -15.60 7.49 -11.09
C LYS A 143 -14.20 7.35 -10.52
N LEU A 144 -13.37 8.40 -10.62
CA LEU A 144 -12.04 8.45 -10.02
C LEU A 144 -12.12 8.21 -8.51
N ARG A 145 -13.04 8.90 -7.83
CA ARG A 145 -13.21 8.75 -6.38
C ARG A 145 -13.70 7.34 -6.00
N LEU A 146 -14.60 6.76 -6.77
CA LEU A 146 -15.06 5.38 -6.55
C LEU A 146 -13.91 4.37 -6.71
N VAL A 147 -13.07 4.54 -7.72
CA VAL A 147 -11.85 3.71 -7.91
C VAL A 147 -10.92 3.85 -6.71
N ALA A 148 -10.67 5.09 -6.25
CA ALA A 148 -9.82 5.34 -5.08
C ALA A 148 -10.40 4.70 -3.79
N ILE A 149 -11.71 4.78 -3.58
CA ILE A 149 -12.39 4.12 -2.45
C ILE A 149 -12.26 2.59 -2.57
N ALA A 150 -12.49 2.03 -3.75
CA ALA A 150 -12.35 0.59 -3.98
C ALA A 150 -10.91 0.12 -3.70
N MET A 151 -9.90 0.88 -4.13
CA MET A 151 -8.49 0.61 -3.81
C MET A 151 -8.23 0.71 -2.30
N THR A 152 -8.82 1.69 -1.62
CA THR A 152 -8.70 1.83 -0.16
C THR A 152 -9.22 0.57 0.57
N ILE A 153 -10.42 0.12 0.22
CA ILE A 153 -11.03 -1.08 0.81
C ILE A 153 -10.19 -2.32 0.50
N LEU A 154 -9.75 -2.47 -0.75
CA LEU A 154 -8.93 -3.59 -1.19
C LEU A 154 -7.61 -3.66 -0.41
N GLN A 155 -6.89 -2.53 -0.30
CA GLN A 155 -5.62 -2.47 0.42
C GLN A 155 -5.80 -2.64 1.93
N ALA A 156 -6.87 -2.08 2.50
CA ALA A 156 -7.22 -2.34 3.90
C ALA A 156 -7.50 -3.84 4.15
N SER A 157 -8.19 -4.51 3.22
CA SER A 157 -8.45 -5.96 3.30
C SER A 157 -7.17 -6.79 3.24
N ILE A 158 -6.23 -6.44 2.35
CA ILE A 158 -4.91 -7.10 2.27
C ILE A 158 -4.12 -6.88 3.57
N LEU A 159 -4.13 -5.66 4.11
CA LEU A 159 -3.45 -5.34 5.37
C LEU A 159 -4.05 -6.14 6.54
N ILE A 160 -5.39 -6.17 6.67
CA ILE A 160 -6.08 -6.97 7.68
C ILE A 160 -5.74 -8.45 7.52
N GLY A 161 -5.81 -8.99 6.29
CA GLY A 161 -5.44 -10.36 5.98
C GLY A 161 -4.00 -10.68 6.38
N SER A 162 -3.06 -9.74 6.15
CA SER A 162 -1.66 -9.88 6.56
C SER A 162 -1.52 -9.93 8.09
N LEU A 163 -2.21 -9.04 8.81
CA LEU A 163 -2.21 -9.03 10.28
C LEU A 163 -2.82 -10.31 10.84
N LEU A 164 -3.97 -10.73 10.31
CA LEU A 164 -4.63 -11.97 10.72
C LEU A 164 -3.75 -13.19 10.44
N SER A 165 -3.02 -13.23 9.31
CA SER A 165 -2.09 -14.33 9.02
C SER A 165 -0.95 -14.41 10.04
N VAL A 166 -0.42 -13.27 10.49
CA VAL A 166 0.61 -13.22 11.54
C VAL A 166 0.06 -13.74 12.88
N MET A 167 -1.15 -13.30 13.24
CA MET A 167 -1.79 -13.71 14.52
C MET A 167 -2.17 -15.19 14.50
N ALA A 168 -2.83 -15.67 13.45
CA ALA A 168 -3.24 -17.06 13.31
C ALA A 168 -2.02 -18.01 13.26
N TRP A 169 -0.86 -17.52 12.79
CA TRP A 169 0.35 -18.32 12.67
C TRP A 169 0.85 -18.85 14.02
N SER A 170 0.88 -18.00 15.05
CA SER A 170 1.31 -18.40 16.39
C SER A 170 0.39 -19.48 17.00
N SER A 171 -0.91 -19.34 16.80
CA SER A 171 -1.91 -20.33 17.23
C SER A 171 -1.77 -21.64 16.46
N LEU A 172 -1.54 -21.57 15.15
CA LEU A 172 -1.31 -22.74 14.29
C LEU A 172 -0.05 -23.51 14.71
N MET A 173 1.05 -22.81 15.02
CA MET A 173 2.30 -23.43 15.46
C MET A 173 2.12 -24.17 16.78
N THR A 174 1.40 -23.55 17.72
CA THR A 174 1.07 -24.16 19.03
C THR A 174 0.19 -25.40 18.85
N TYR A 175 -0.82 -25.34 17.99
CA TYR A 175 -1.73 -26.44 17.71
C TYR A 175 -1.01 -27.63 17.05
N LEU A 176 -0.15 -27.37 16.07
CA LEU A 176 0.60 -28.38 15.34
C LEU A 176 1.78 -28.95 16.14
N LYS A 177 2.09 -28.37 17.32
CA LYS A 177 3.22 -28.76 18.16
C LYS A 177 4.55 -28.88 17.39
N LEU A 178 4.76 -28.00 16.42
CA LEU A 178 5.96 -28.01 15.58
C LEU A 178 7.17 -27.51 16.41
N GLY A 179 8.20 -28.35 16.46
CA GLY A 179 9.47 -28.02 17.12
C GLY A 179 10.67 -28.25 16.22
N GLY A 180 11.84 -27.80 16.61
CA GLY A 180 13.09 -28.01 15.89
C GLY A 180 13.09 -27.41 14.46
N SER A 181 13.55 -28.19 13.48
CA SER A 181 13.63 -27.76 12.08
C SER A 181 12.27 -27.39 11.45
N ALA A 182 11.19 -28.04 11.89
CA ALA A 182 9.84 -27.77 11.38
C ALA A 182 9.36 -26.36 11.73
N SER A 183 9.72 -25.83 12.91
CA SER A 183 9.39 -24.44 13.30
C SER A 183 10.12 -23.40 12.41
N VAL A 184 11.36 -23.69 11.98
CA VAL A 184 12.13 -22.82 11.09
C VAL A 184 11.47 -22.76 9.70
N VAL A 185 11.10 -23.93 9.16
CA VAL A 185 10.39 -24.01 7.86
C VAL A 185 9.06 -23.27 7.93
N ALA A 186 8.31 -23.47 9.00
CA ALA A 186 7.04 -22.81 9.19
C ALA A 186 7.20 -21.28 9.25
N THR A 187 8.20 -20.77 9.96
CA THR A 187 8.50 -19.33 10.01
C THR A 187 8.87 -18.79 8.62
N ALA A 188 9.67 -19.52 7.85
CA ALA A 188 9.99 -19.14 6.48
C ALA A 188 8.74 -19.05 5.59
N VAL A 189 7.81 -19.99 5.73
CA VAL A 189 6.52 -19.96 5.03
C VAL A 189 5.68 -18.74 5.43
N GLN A 190 5.66 -18.37 6.71
CA GLN A 190 4.99 -17.15 7.17
C GLN A 190 5.52 -15.89 6.47
N TYR A 191 6.85 -15.71 6.45
CA TYR A 191 7.45 -14.56 5.76
C TYR A 191 7.18 -14.59 4.26
N LEU A 192 7.16 -15.76 3.64
CA LEU A 192 6.78 -15.91 2.24
C LEU A 192 5.34 -15.46 1.99
N VAL A 193 4.39 -15.85 2.85
CA VAL A 193 2.98 -15.43 2.75
C VAL A 193 2.86 -13.91 2.85
N ILE A 194 3.53 -13.28 3.83
CA ILE A 194 3.54 -11.82 3.98
C ILE A 194 4.14 -11.16 2.74
N PHE A 195 5.26 -11.66 2.23
CA PHE A 195 5.89 -11.16 1.01
C PHE A 195 4.95 -11.25 -0.20
N LEU A 196 4.24 -12.36 -0.36
CA LEU A 196 3.24 -12.52 -1.42
C LEU A 196 2.08 -11.55 -1.29
N MET A 197 1.60 -11.26 -0.08
CA MET A 197 0.57 -10.25 0.16
C MET A 197 1.04 -8.84 -0.23
N VAL A 198 2.27 -8.47 0.12
CA VAL A 198 2.89 -7.21 -0.32
C VAL A 198 3.01 -7.17 -1.84
N LEU A 199 3.47 -8.23 -2.47
CA LEU A 199 3.59 -8.34 -3.91
C LEU A 199 2.24 -8.17 -4.62
N ILE A 200 1.18 -8.83 -4.12
CA ILE A 200 -0.19 -8.69 -4.63
C ILE A 200 -0.68 -7.25 -4.46
N SER A 201 -0.40 -6.61 -3.32
CA SER A 201 -0.73 -5.21 -3.07
C SER A 201 -0.13 -4.27 -4.14
N PHE A 202 1.16 -4.45 -4.46
CA PHE A 202 1.83 -3.69 -5.52
C PHE A 202 1.27 -4.01 -6.90
N ALA A 203 1.06 -5.29 -7.22
CA ALA A 203 0.52 -5.71 -8.51
C ALA A 203 -0.88 -5.12 -8.75
N LEU A 204 -1.77 -5.17 -7.75
CA LEU A 204 -3.11 -4.59 -7.82
C LEU A 204 -3.04 -3.07 -7.97
N THR A 205 -2.14 -2.40 -7.26
CA THR A 205 -1.96 -0.95 -7.37
C THR A 205 -1.54 -0.58 -8.79
N TYR A 206 -0.56 -1.26 -9.37
CA TYR A 206 -0.09 -0.97 -10.74
C TYR A 206 -1.11 -1.31 -11.82
N TYR A 207 -1.99 -2.28 -11.56
CA TYR A 207 -3.06 -2.62 -12.48
C TYR A 207 -4.22 -1.63 -12.45
N ILE A 208 -4.64 -1.17 -11.25
CA ILE A 208 -5.87 -0.39 -11.06
C ILE A 208 -5.60 1.12 -11.12
N ALA A 209 -4.45 1.59 -10.59
CA ALA A 209 -4.20 3.01 -10.44
C ALA A 209 -4.12 3.76 -11.78
N PRO A 210 -3.27 3.40 -12.75
CA PRO A 210 -3.17 4.16 -13.98
C PRO A 210 -4.43 4.01 -14.84
N ASP A 211 -4.86 5.13 -15.49
CA ASP A 211 -5.97 5.11 -16.45
C ASP A 211 -5.50 4.58 -17.81
N ALA A 212 -4.96 3.37 -17.80
CA ALA A 212 -4.48 2.64 -18.97
C ALA A 212 -5.06 1.24 -18.99
N ASN A 213 -5.29 0.67 -20.20
CA ASN A 213 -5.73 -0.71 -20.35
C ASN A 213 -4.54 -1.64 -20.09
N GLN A 214 -4.41 -2.09 -18.85
CA GLN A 214 -3.37 -3.02 -18.43
C GLN A 214 -3.82 -4.46 -18.64
N LYS A 215 -2.94 -5.33 -19.17
CA LYS A 215 -3.17 -6.76 -19.08
C LYS A 215 -2.95 -7.20 -17.63
N TRP A 216 -3.86 -8.02 -17.11
CA TRP A 216 -3.69 -8.57 -15.79
C TRP A 216 -2.51 -9.54 -15.75
N GLU A 217 -1.48 -9.16 -15.03
CA GLU A 217 -0.35 -10.03 -14.71
C GLU A 217 -0.20 -10.10 -13.19
N TRP A 218 -0.31 -11.30 -12.64
CA TRP A 218 -0.19 -11.54 -11.19
C TRP A 218 1.15 -11.04 -10.62
N ILE A 219 2.21 -11.15 -11.42
CA ILE A 219 3.56 -10.74 -11.02
C ILE A 219 4.18 -9.98 -12.17
N THR A 220 4.22 -8.67 -12.04
CA THR A 220 4.99 -7.81 -12.95
C THR A 220 6.43 -7.66 -12.45
N PRO A 221 7.42 -7.40 -13.33
CA PRO A 221 8.78 -7.12 -12.89
C PRO A 221 8.86 -6.01 -11.82
N GLY A 222 8.09 -4.94 -11.97
CA GLY A 222 8.05 -3.86 -11.01
C GLY A 222 7.37 -4.24 -9.69
N SER A 223 6.31 -5.06 -9.70
CA SER A 223 5.71 -5.51 -8.43
C SER A 223 6.67 -6.38 -7.63
N PHE A 224 7.46 -7.22 -8.29
CA PHE A 224 8.48 -8.03 -7.63
C PHE A 224 9.63 -7.17 -7.09
N VAL A 225 10.16 -6.25 -7.89
CA VAL A 225 11.21 -5.30 -7.48
C VAL A 225 10.70 -4.40 -6.36
N GLY A 226 9.46 -3.88 -6.48
CA GLY A 226 8.83 -3.04 -5.48
C GLY A 226 8.65 -3.74 -4.14
N ALA A 227 8.12 -4.97 -4.14
CA ALA A 227 7.96 -5.77 -2.94
C ALA A 227 9.32 -6.06 -2.26
N GLY A 228 10.33 -6.42 -3.05
CA GLY A 228 11.70 -6.64 -2.55
C GLY A 228 12.31 -5.38 -1.94
N LEU A 229 12.23 -4.25 -2.65
CA LEU A 229 12.72 -2.96 -2.15
C LEU A 229 11.94 -2.50 -0.91
N PHE A 230 10.64 -2.75 -0.84
CA PHE A 230 9.83 -2.43 0.32
C PHE A 230 10.28 -3.21 1.57
N VAL A 231 10.61 -4.49 1.42
CA VAL A 231 11.17 -5.29 2.53
C VAL A 231 12.52 -4.72 2.97
N VAL A 232 13.41 -4.41 2.03
CA VAL A 232 14.72 -3.80 2.33
C VAL A 232 14.54 -2.45 3.02
N ALA A 233 13.64 -1.59 2.51
CA ALA A 233 13.31 -0.31 3.11
C ALA A 233 12.75 -0.47 4.54
N THR A 234 11.89 -1.48 4.77
CA THR A 234 11.31 -1.77 6.09
C THR A 234 12.41 -2.15 7.09
N VAL A 235 13.32 -3.03 6.70
CA VAL A 235 14.45 -3.43 7.56
C VAL A 235 15.39 -2.25 7.83
N GLY A 236 15.75 -1.50 6.80
CA GLY A 236 16.58 -0.29 6.93
C GLY A 236 15.93 0.76 7.81
N PHE A 237 14.62 0.99 7.63
CA PHE A 237 13.87 1.94 8.46
C PHE A 237 13.79 1.49 9.93
N ARG A 238 13.62 0.19 10.18
CA ARG A 238 13.68 -0.35 11.55
C ARG A 238 15.01 -0.04 12.23
N ILE A 239 16.13 -0.24 11.54
CA ILE A 239 17.47 0.08 12.05
C ILE A 239 17.59 1.59 12.32
N TYR A 240 17.09 2.42 11.40
CA TYR A 240 17.07 3.87 11.55
C TYR A 240 16.31 4.28 12.81
N VAL A 241 15.08 3.80 13.01
CA VAL A 241 14.23 4.14 14.17
C VAL A 241 14.87 3.67 15.48
N GLN A 242 15.46 2.49 15.53
CA GLN A 242 16.14 1.98 16.72
C GLN A 242 17.31 2.91 17.17
N ASN A 243 18.03 3.50 16.23
CA ASN A 243 19.09 4.46 16.53
C ASN A 243 18.57 5.88 16.83
N PHE A 244 17.32 6.18 16.43
CA PHE A 244 16.68 7.46 16.60
C PHE A 244 15.88 7.59 17.92
N ALA A 245 15.84 6.53 18.74
CA ALA A 245 15.08 6.48 20.01
C ALA A 245 15.41 7.63 20.97
N ASN A 246 16.62 8.21 20.90
CA ASN A 246 17.00 9.39 21.70
C ASN A 246 16.38 10.70 21.19
N TYR A 247 15.96 10.79 19.93
CA TYR A 247 15.35 11.98 19.35
C TYR A 247 13.93 12.20 19.89
N ASN A 248 13.23 11.10 20.20
CA ASN A 248 11.90 11.13 20.82
C ASN A 248 11.89 11.80 22.20
N LYS A 249 13.00 11.69 22.96
CA LYS A 249 13.14 12.35 24.27
C LYS A 249 13.18 13.87 24.17
N THR A 250 13.62 14.43 23.05
CA THR A 250 13.77 15.87 22.85
C THR A 250 12.54 16.49 22.17
N TYR A 251 11.93 15.77 21.22
CA TYR A 251 10.85 16.29 20.37
C TYR A 251 9.47 15.67 20.62
N GLY A 252 9.38 14.64 21.49
CA GLY A 252 8.10 14.02 21.87
C GLY A 252 7.25 13.61 20.65
N LEU A 253 5.98 14.03 20.65
CA LEU A 253 5.01 13.74 19.59
C LEU A 253 5.49 14.19 18.20
N LEU A 254 6.16 15.32 18.08
CA LEU A 254 6.67 15.83 16.80
C LEU A 254 7.71 14.88 16.19
N GLY A 255 8.54 14.23 17.02
CA GLY A 255 9.49 13.23 16.56
C GLY A 255 8.80 12.04 15.93
N GLY A 256 7.71 11.55 16.55
CA GLY A 256 6.90 10.45 16.00
C GLY A 256 6.25 10.79 14.66
N VAL A 257 5.66 11.99 14.55
CA VAL A 257 5.06 12.48 13.30
C VAL A 257 6.11 12.56 12.18
N MET A 258 7.31 13.10 12.45
CA MET A 258 8.39 13.18 11.46
C MET A 258 8.85 11.80 11.01
N VAL A 259 9.01 10.84 11.93
CA VAL A 259 9.40 9.46 11.64
C VAL A 259 8.36 8.79 10.74
N LEU A 260 7.06 8.93 11.05
CA LEU A 260 5.97 8.37 10.24
C LEU A 260 5.90 9.00 8.85
N LEU A 261 6.04 10.33 8.76
CA LEU A 261 6.02 11.05 7.50
C LEU A 261 7.19 10.61 6.60
N PHE A 262 8.37 10.42 7.19
CA PHE A 262 9.54 9.91 6.49
C PHE A 262 9.33 8.46 6.03
N TRP A 263 8.71 7.62 6.84
CA TRP A 263 8.34 6.26 6.46
C TRP A 263 7.36 6.22 5.28
N PHE A 264 6.31 7.04 5.30
CA PHE A 264 5.37 7.13 4.20
C PHE A 264 6.02 7.65 2.92
N TRP A 265 6.95 8.60 3.04
CA TRP A 265 7.71 9.10 1.90
C TRP A 265 8.59 8.02 1.27
N ILE A 266 9.35 7.26 2.06
CA ILE A 266 10.15 6.13 1.57
C ILE A 266 9.25 5.08 0.91
N SER A 267 8.12 4.74 1.53
CA SER A 267 7.17 3.76 1.01
C SER A 267 6.59 4.20 -0.34
N ALA A 268 6.24 5.48 -0.46
CA ALA A 268 5.76 6.06 -1.71
C ALA A 268 6.86 6.13 -2.78
N LEU A 269 8.12 6.44 -2.42
CA LEU A 269 9.26 6.38 -3.33
C LEU A 269 9.46 4.98 -3.91
N VAL A 270 9.41 3.95 -3.06
CA VAL A 270 9.53 2.56 -3.49
C VAL A 270 8.37 2.19 -4.42
N LEU A 271 7.14 2.57 -4.07
CA LEU A 271 5.95 2.31 -4.89
C LEU A 271 6.09 2.95 -6.27
N LEU A 272 6.38 4.24 -6.34
CA LEU A 272 6.47 4.98 -7.61
C LEU A 272 7.72 4.58 -8.42
N GLY A 273 8.86 4.34 -7.77
CA GLY A 273 10.08 3.86 -8.43
C GLY A 273 9.87 2.50 -9.08
N ALA A 274 9.16 1.60 -8.42
CA ALA A 274 8.84 0.28 -8.97
C ALA A 274 7.77 0.36 -10.09
N ALA A 275 6.81 1.30 -10.03
CA ALA A 275 5.92 1.61 -11.15
C ALA A 275 6.71 2.07 -12.38
N GLN A 276 7.75 2.90 -12.16
CA GLN A 276 8.64 3.36 -13.23
C GLN A 276 9.41 2.20 -13.86
N VAL A 277 9.87 1.22 -13.06
CA VAL A 277 10.51 0.00 -13.58
C VAL A 277 9.55 -0.77 -14.50
N ASN A 278 8.29 -0.95 -14.09
CA ASN A 278 7.27 -1.59 -14.94
C ASN A 278 7.13 -0.86 -16.29
N LYS A 279 6.96 0.45 -16.23
CA LYS A 279 6.80 1.27 -17.43
C LYS A 279 7.99 1.14 -18.37
N ILE A 280 9.22 1.26 -17.87
CA ILE A 280 10.43 1.16 -18.69
C ILE A 280 10.55 -0.19 -19.38
N ILE A 281 10.23 -1.28 -18.67
CA ILE A 281 10.23 -2.64 -19.24
C ILE A 281 9.14 -2.80 -20.29
N GLU A 282 7.95 -2.25 -20.03
CA GLU A 282 6.83 -2.30 -20.96
C GLU A 282 7.15 -1.54 -22.25
N GLU A 283 7.72 -0.33 -22.18
CA GLU A 283 8.15 0.47 -23.34
C GLU A 283 9.30 -0.18 -24.14
N ALA A 284 10.16 -0.93 -23.47
CA ALA A 284 11.24 -1.65 -24.14
C ALA A 284 10.75 -2.94 -24.82
N SER A 285 9.58 -3.44 -24.46
CA SER A 285 9.00 -4.67 -25.06
C SER A 285 8.39 -4.37 -26.43
N PRO A 286 8.66 -5.18 -27.46
CA PRO A 286 8.08 -4.99 -28.81
C PRO A 286 6.54 -5.03 -28.85
N LEU A 287 5.92 -5.68 -27.87
CA LEU A 287 4.45 -5.82 -27.72
C LEU A 287 3.86 -4.92 -26.64
N GLY A 288 4.72 -4.14 -25.95
CA GLY A 288 4.33 -3.26 -24.87
C GLY A 288 3.74 -1.92 -25.38
N LYS A 289 3.35 -1.08 -24.43
CA LYS A 289 2.81 0.25 -24.72
C LYS A 289 3.94 1.26 -24.89
N ASN A 290 3.78 2.15 -25.87
CA ASN A 290 4.61 3.33 -25.97
C ASN A 290 4.19 4.40 -24.96
N HIS A 291 5.05 5.39 -24.73
CA HIS A 291 4.76 6.50 -23.82
C HIS A 291 3.43 7.18 -24.16
N GLY A 292 2.56 7.33 -23.18
CA GLY A 292 1.22 7.91 -23.36
C GLY A 292 0.19 7.02 -24.06
N GLN A 293 0.56 5.83 -24.46
CA GLN A 293 -0.35 4.88 -25.09
C GLN A 293 -1.16 4.11 -24.03
N ARG A 294 -2.50 4.03 -24.21
CA ARG A 294 -3.40 3.37 -23.29
C ARG A 294 -3.57 1.87 -23.52
N LYS A 295 -3.40 1.42 -24.77
CA LYS A 295 -3.55 0.02 -25.19
C LYS A 295 -2.21 -0.53 -25.64
N ASP A 296 -2.05 -1.85 -25.57
CA ASP A 296 -0.89 -2.50 -26.15
C ASP A 296 -0.82 -2.30 -27.68
N VAL A 297 0.39 -2.34 -28.24
CA VAL A 297 0.62 -2.19 -29.67
C VAL A 297 -0.19 -3.22 -30.49
N ALA A 298 -0.35 -4.43 -29.94
CA ALA A 298 -1.12 -5.50 -30.59
C ALA A 298 -2.64 -5.23 -30.61
N ASP A 299 -3.16 -4.35 -29.75
CA ASP A 299 -4.59 -4.12 -29.56
C ASP A 299 -5.10 -2.80 -30.13
N GLY A 300 -4.25 -1.96 -30.70
CA GLY A 300 -4.61 -0.63 -31.17
C GLY A 300 -3.81 -0.08 -32.35
N PRO A 301 -4.22 1.05 -32.94
CA PRO A 301 -3.46 1.69 -34.00
C PRO A 301 -2.07 2.11 -33.48
N ASP A 302 -1.07 1.83 -34.25
CA ASP A 302 0.33 2.19 -34.00
C ASP A 302 0.50 3.71 -34.13
N PHE A 303 0.42 4.42 -33.01
CA PHE A 303 0.59 5.89 -32.98
C PHE A 303 2.02 6.34 -33.35
N SER A 304 3.02 5.46 -33.34
CA SER A 304 4.38 5.77 -33.81
C SER A 304 4.44 6.02 -35.29
N LYS A 305 3.42 5.59 -36.05
CA LYS A 305 3.27 5.81 -37.48
C LYS A 305 2.43 7.03 -37.85
N MET A 306 1.78 7.69 -36.87
CA MET A 306 1.11 8.96 -37.11
C MET A 306 2.17 10.05 -37.28
N LYS A 307 2.35 10.52 -38.51
CA LYS A 307 3.11 11.75 -38.76
C LYS A 307 2.47 12.88 -37.93
N PRO A 308 3.28 13.71 -37.26
CA PRO A 308 2.74 14.92 -36.66
C PRO A 308 2.00 15.70 -37.76
N GLU A 309 0.75 16.06 -37.47
CA GLU A 309 0.06 17.02 -38.38
C GLU A 309 0.92 18.27 -38.49
N PRO A 310 1.13 18.78 -39.72
CA PRO A 310 1.85 20.02 -39.91
C PRO A 310 1.12 21.10 -39.08
N VAL A 311 1.86 21.73 -38.17
CA VAL A 311 1.37 22.91 -37.47
C VAL A 311 0.99 23.90 -38.56
N ALA A 312 -0.29 24.22 -38.66
CA ALA A 312 -0.75 25.27 -39.56
C ALA A 312 -0.16 26.58 -39.03
N ASP A 313 0.82 27.11 -39.75
CA ASP A 313 1.32 28.46 -39.54
C ASP A 313 0.15 29.42 -39.81
N ASN A 314 -0.35 30.05 -38.73
CA ASN A 314 -1.23 31.21 -38.75
C ASN A 314 -0.42 32.43 -38.33
#